data_5d809dc21307f2637f29161cc81f91a9
#
_entry.id   5d809dc21307f2637f29161cc81f91a9
#
_cell.length_a   1.000
_cell.length_b   1.000
_cell.length_c   1.000
_cell.angle_alpha   90.00
_cell.angle_beta   90.00
_cell.angle_gamma   90.00
#
_symmetry.space_group_name_H-M   'P 1'
#
loop_
_entity.id
_entity.type
_entity.pdbx_description
1 polymer ?
#
loop_
_entity_poly.entity_id
_entity_poly.type
_entity_poly.pdbx_seq_one_letter_code
_entity_poly.pdbx_strand_id
1 'polypeptide(L)'
;SFAESVNENQPFTTDKDAAKRAILKTHAVGNTALYDALVRVNRDLSSRGGKKVIIVFTDGSDNASMLTSAVSIERARSRGIPIYTIAEGDAVAQQELIGELGRMSQATGGSQFLIHRLSDIAPVFEKVSQELMHGYLVAFQPSPGENHEWRRIEVVLEGRKGLQIRAREGFYVE
;
A
#
# COMPACT_ATOMS: atom_id res chain seq x y z
N SER A 1 12.51 -5.16 4.17
CA SER A 1 13.14 -4.59 2.97
C SER A 1 12.99 -5.54 1.79
N PHE A 2 13.16 -4.99 0.61
CA PHE A 2 13.15 -5.73 -0.65
C PHE A 2 14.30 -5.24 -1.53
N ALA A 3 15.01 -6.19 -2.09
CA ALA A 3 16.06 -6.03 -3.08
C ALA A 3 15.95 -7.22 -4.05
N GLU A 4 17.02 -7.99 -4.30
CA GLU A 4 16.93 -9.27 -5.03
C GLU A 4 16.06 -10.31 -4.29
N SER A 5 15.89 -10.13 -2.98
CA SER A 5 15.03 -10.95 -2.13
C SER A 5 14.27 -10.10 -1.12
N VAL A 6 13.18 -10.65 -0.62
CA VAL A 6 12.35 -10.01 0.40
C VAL A 6 12.83 -10.44 1.79
N ASN A 7 13.27 -9.47 2.59
CA ASN A 7 13.80 -9.71 3.92
C ASN A 7 12.93 -9.07 5.00
N GLU A 8 12.63 -9.82 6.05
CA GLU A 8 12.02 -9.31 7.27
C GLU A 8 13.12 -8.78 8.20
N ASN A 9 13.34 -7.47 8.20
CA ASN A 9 14.37 -6.84 9.02
C ASN A 9 13.95 -6.69 10.48
N GLN A 10 12.66 -6.69 10.74
CA GLN A 10 12.07 -6.58 12.07
C GLN A 10 10.73 -7.33 12.11
N PRO A 11 10.55 -8.31 12.98
CA PRO A 11 9.23 -8.88 13.28
C PRO A 11 8.28 -7.82 13.81
N PHE A 12 6.97 -8.10 13.78
CA PHE A 12 5.97 -7.18 14.32
C PHE A 12 6.29 -6.82 15.78
N THR A 13 6.35 -5.53 16.06
CA THR A 13 6.72 -4.99 17.36
C THR A 13 5.93 -3.75 17.72
N THR A 14 5.69 -3.52 19.00
CA THR A 14 5.23 -2.25 19.55
C THR A 14 6.39 -1.37 20.02
N ASP A 15 7.61 -1.91 20.04
CA ASP A 15 8.83 -1.18 20.37
C ASP A 15 9.24 -0.30 19.18
N LYS A 16 8.99 1.00 19.29
CA LYS A 16 9.30 1.99 18.26
C LYS A 16 10.82 2.12 18.03
N ASP A 17 11.62 1.94 19.07
CA ASP A 17 13.07 2.05 18.95
C ASP A 17 13.66 0.82 18.24
N ALA A 18 13.10 -0.38 18.47
CA ALA A 18 13.46 -1.56 17.71
C ALA A 18 13.15 -1.38 16.21
N ALA A 19 11.96 -0.89 15.88
CA ALA A 19 11.57 -0.59 14.50
C ALA A 19 12.51 0.45 13.86
N LYS A 20 12.81 1.54 14.57
CA LYS A 20 13.74 2.58 14.11
C LYS A 20 15.14 2.03 13.86
N ARG A 21 15.67 1.23 14.78
CA ARG A 21 16.98 0.59 14.60
C ARG A 21 17.01 -0.33 13.38
N ALA A 22 15.94 -1.06 13.11
CA ALA A 22 15.84 -1.93 11.94
C ALA A 22 15.86 -1.13 10.63
N ILE A 23 15.14 -0.01 10.57
CA ILE A 23 15.16 0.90 9.42
C ILE A 23 16.57 1.44 9.18
N LEU A 24 17.24 1.92 10.23
CA LEU A 24 18.62 2.48 10.13
C LEU A 24 19.67 1.45 9.69
N LYS A 25 19.40 0.16 9.89
CA LYS A 25 20.28 -0.94 9.46
C LYS A 25 19.96 -1.44 8.04
N THR A 26 18.93 -0.93 7.42
CA THR A 26 18.57 -1.32 6.05
C THR A 26 19.53 -0.68 5.07
N HIS A 27 20.11 -1.48 4.20
CA HIS A 27 20.97 -1.03 3.12
C HIS A 27 20.33 -1.38 1.79
N ALA A 28 20.33 -0.43 0.86
CA ALA A 28 19.94 -0.68 -0.51
C ALA A 28 21.08 -1.41 -1.22
N VAL A 29 20.79 -2.62 -1.74
CA VAL A 29 21.75 -3.45 -2.47
C VAL A 29 21.04 -4.21 -3.57
N GLY A 30 21.56 -4.14 -4.80
CA GLY A 30 21.10 -4.95 -5.92
C GLY A 30 19.81 -4.49 -6.57
N ASN A 31 19.05 -5.45 -7.08
CA ASN A 31 17.80 -5.25 -7.82
C ASN A 31 16.60 -4.97 -6.88
N THR A 32 15.41 -4.81 -7.45
CA THR A 32 14.20 -4.41 -6.71
C THR A 32 13.07 -5.41 -6.94
N ALA A 33 12.71 -6.22 -5.91
CA ALA A 33 11.61 -7.17 -5.92
C ALA A 33 10.39 -6.62 -5.16
N LEU A 34 9.83 -5.52 -5.65
CA LEU A 34 8.72 -4.80 -5.01
C LEU A 34 7.43 -5.62 -4.98
N TYR A 35 7.05 -6.24 -6.11
CA TYR A 35 5.77 -6.95 -6.22
C TYR A 35 5.76 -8.22 -5.36
N ASP A 36 6.87 -8.95 -5.30
CA ASP A 36 7.01 -10.12 -4.42
C ASP A 36 6.94 -9.71 -2.95
N ALA A 37 7.57 -8.59 -2.58
CA ALA A 37 7.50 -8.03 -1.23
C ALA A 37 6.07 -7.68 -0.82
N LEU A 38 5.33 -7.02 -1.70
CA LEU A 38 3.94 -6.64 -1.45
C LEU A 38 3.03 -7.84 -1.24
N VAL A 39 3.19 -8.87 -2.06
CA VAL A 39 2.41 -10.10 -1.92
C VAL A 39 2.73 -10.81 -0.61
N ARG A 40 4.00 -10.87 -0.22
CA ARG A 40 4.42 -11.46 1.06
C ARG A 40 3.85 -10.69 2.24
N VAL A 41 4.06 -9.37 2.30
CA VAL A 41 3.58 -8.52 3.40
C VAL A 41 2.06 -8.57 3.50
N ASN A 42 1.37 -8.57 2.36
CA ASN A 42 -0.10 -8.67 2.31
C ASN A 42 -0.59 -9.99 2.93
N ARG A 43 0.08 -11.11 2.62
CA ARG A 43 -0.20 -12.42 3.22
C ARG A 43 0.04 -12.39 4.74
N ASP A 44 1.18 -11.87 5.17
CA ASP A 44 1.59 -11.87 6.58
C ASP A 44 0.68 -10.96 7.43
N LEU A 45 0.12 -9.88 6.84
CA LEU A 45 -0.87 -9.01 7.48
C LEU A 45 -2.28 -9.61 7.51
N SER A 46 -2.64 -10.48 6.56
CA SER A 46 -4.02 -10.96 6.44
C SER A 46 -4.51 -11.73 7.66
N SER A 47 -3.64 -12.46 8.33
CA SER A 47 -3.94 -13.22 9.55
C SER A 47 -3.99 -12.37 10.83
N ARG A 48 -3.68 -11.08 10.75
CA ARG A 48 -3.63 -10.18 11.90
C ARG A 48 -4.94 -9.44 12.09
N GLY A 49 -5.30 -9.20 13.35
CA GLY A 49 -6.43 -8.33 13.72
C GLY A 49 -6.08 -6.85 13.64
N GLY A 50 -7.10 -5.99 13.76
CA GLY A 50 -6.95 -4.54 13.81
C GLY A 50 -6.84 -3.87 12.44
N LYS A 51 -6.66 -2.55 12.46
CA LYS A 51 -6.47 -1.74 11.26
C LYS A 51 -5.10 -2.03 10.65
N LYS A 52 -5.09 -2.31 9.37
CA LYS A 52 -3.88 -2.70 8.62
C LYS A 52 -3.63 -1.72 7.49
N VAL A 53 -2.38 -1.38 7.28
CA VAL A 53 -1.93 -0.61 6.12
C VAL A 53 -0.54 -1.08 5.70
N ILE A 54 -0.21 -0.90 4.44
CA ILE A 54 1.13 -1.09 3.91
C ILE A 54 1.63 0.27 3.44
N ILE A 55 2.84 0.65 3.84
CA ILE A 55 3.53 1.83 3.32
C ILE A 55 4.74 1.31 2.55
N VAL A 56 4.78 1.63 1.26
CA VAL A 56 5.89 1.30 0.37
C VAL A 56 6.70 2.55 0.12
N PHE A 57 8.00 2.43 0.30
CA PHE A 57 8.96 3.45 -0.06
C PHE A 57 9.91 2.87 -1.11
N THR A 58 10.02 3.50 -2.27
CA THR A 58 10.85 3.01 -3.38
C THR A 58 11.46 4.16 -4.17
N ASP A 59 12.68 3.96 -4.64
CA ASP A 59 13.44 4.86 -5.50
C ASP A 59 13.59 4.32 -6.93
N GLY A 60 13.03 3.15 -7.22
CA GLY A 60 13.17 2.51 -8.53
C GLY A 60 12.05 1.55 -8.89
N SER A 61 12.08 1.16 -10.17
CA SER A 61 11.17 0.17 -10.74
C SER A 61 11.51 -1.24 -10.29
N ASP A 62 10.49 -2.09 -10.25
CA ASP A 62 10.68 -3.54 -10.07
C ASP A 62 11.43 -4.15 -11.25
N ASN A 63 12.48 -4.90 -10.93
CA ASN A 63 13.31 -5.58 -11.92
C ASN A 63 13.78 -6.99 -11.46
N ALA A 64 13.27 -7.45 -10.31
CA ALA A 64 13.66 -8.73 -9.74
C ALA A 64 12.50 -9.60 -9.25
N SER A 65 11.26 -9.09 -9.23
CA SER A 65 10.12 -9.90 -8.83
C SER A 65 9.82 -11.01 -9.82
N MET A 66 9.40 -12.15 -9.30
CA MET A 66 8.83 -13.25 -10.07
C MET A 66 7.38 -12.98 -10.47
N LEU A 67 6.69 -12.14 -9.69
CA LEU A 67 5.30 -11.76 -9.91
C LEU A 67 5.22 -10.44 -10.69
N THR A 68 4.12 -10.27 -11.43
CA THR A 68 3.84 -9.03 -12.14
C THR A 68 3.13 -8.03 -11.26
N SER A 69 3.21 -6.74 -11.62
CA SER A 69 2.45 -5.64 -11.04
C SER A 69 0.95 -5.97 -10.97
N ALA A 70 0.36 -6.50 -12.04
CA ALA A 70 -1.05 -6.87 -12.09
C ALA A 70 -1.43 -7.92 -11.04
N VAL A 71 -0.63 -8.97 -10.86
CA VAL A 71 -0.86 -10.02 -9.85
C VAL A 71 -0.74 -9.46 -8.44
N SER A 72 0.24 -8.59 -8.20
CA SER A 72 0.44 -7.94 -6.90
C SER A 72 -0.75 -7.03 -6.53
N ILE A 73 -1.20 -6.21 -7.47
CA ILE A 73 -2.36 -5.32 -7.29
C ILE A 73 -3.62 -6.14 -7.00
N GLU A 74 -3.87 -7.20 -7.75
CA GLU A 74 -5.05 -8.04 -7.57
C GLU A 74 -5.08 -8.72 -6.20
N ARG A 75 -3.95 -9.24 -5.75
CA ARG A 75 -3.83 -9.84 -4.42
C ARG A 75 -3.99 -8.81 -3.29
N ALA A 76 -3.55 -7.57 -3.52
CA ALA A 76 -3.74 -6.49 -2.56
C ALA A 76 -5.23 -6.07 -2.47
N ARG A 77 -5.89 -5.95 -3.62
CA ARG A 77 -7.33 -5.64 -3.72
C ARG A 77 -8.19 -6.67 -2.98
N SER A 78 -7.94 -7.97 -3.24
CA SER A 78 -8.73 -9.05 -2.65
C SER A 78 -8.70 -9.05 -1.13
N ARG A 79 -7.61 -8.59 -0.52
CA ARG A 79 -7.46 -8.54 0.95
C ARG A 79 -7.92 -7.24 1.58
N GLY A 80 -8.19 -6.21 0.78
CA GLY A 80 -8.68 -4.90 1.24
C GLY A 80 -7.74 -4.18 2.20
N ILE A 81 -6.42 -4.40 2.09
CA ILE A 81 -5.40 -3.71 2.88
C ILE A 81 -4.91 -2.50 2.08
N PRO A 82 -5.14 -1.25 2.54
CA PRO A 82 -4.69 -0.06 1.83
C PRO A 82 -3.17 -0.02 1.69
N ILE A 83 -2.70 0.33 0.48
CA ILE A 83 -1.28 0.51 0.17
C ILE A 83 -1.02 1.98 -0.11
N TYR A 84 -0.16 2.57 0.70
CA TYR A 84 0.39 3.90 0.50
C TYR A 84 1.74 3.77 -0.19
N THR A 85 1.90 4.42 -1.33
CA THR A 85 3.16 4.39 -2.08
C THR A 85 3.86 5.74 -2.02
N ILE A 86 5.14 5.71 -1.73
CA ILE A 86 6.02 6.88 -1.65
C ILE A 86 7.15 6.64 -2.65
N ALA A 87 7.14 7.38 -3.74
CA ALA A 87 8.20 7.36 -4.74
C ALA A 87 9.20 8.50 -4.51
N GLU A 88 10.47 8.20 -4.55
CA GLU A 88 11.58 9.12 -4.31
C GLU A 88 12.63 9.01 -5.40
N GLY A 89 13.47 10.03 -5.52
CA GLY A 89 14.66 10.01 -6.36
C GLY A 89 14.34 9.73 -7.82
N ASP A 90 15.02 8.76 -8.42
CA ASP A 90 14.85 8.40 -9.83
C ASP A 90 13.46 7.83 -10.15
N ALA A 91 12.76 7.27 -9.16
CA ALA A 91 11.39 6.80 -9.31
C ALA A 91 10.43 7.91 -9.76
N VAL A 92 10.65 9.14 -9.33
CA VAL A 92 9.79 10.29 -9.65
C VAL A 92 9.86 10.68 -11.13
N ALA A 93 10.95 10.36 -11.80
CA ALA A 93 11.13 10.60 -13.25
C ALA A 93 10.54 9.47 -14.13
N GLN A 94 10.20 8.32 -13.54
CA GLN A 94 9.75 7.13 -14.26
C GLN A 94 8.22 7.11 -14.35
N GLN A 95 7.66 7.63 -15.44
CA GLN A 95 6.21 7.76 -15.67
C GLN A 95 5.45 6.43 -15.53
N GLU A 96 6.04 5.35 -16.00
CA GLU A 96 5.44 4.01 -15.93
C GLU A 96 5.32 3.53 -14.48
N LEU A 97 6.39 3.64 -13.70
CA LEU A 97 6.41 3.30 -12.28
C LEU A 97 5.42 4.16 -11.48
N ILE A 98 5.39 5.48 -11.73
CA ILE A 98 4.40 6.37 -11.09
C ILE A 98 2.98 5.89 -11.40
N GLY A 99 2.69 5.53 -12.65
CA GLY A 99 1.40 5.00 -13.04
C GLY A 99 1.05 3.69 -12.33
N GLU A 100 1.99 2.79 -12.16
CA GLU A 100 1.80 1.51 -11.46
C GLU A 100 1.57 1.70 -9.95
N LEU A 101 2.41 2.49 -9.30
CA LEU A 101 2.27 2.82 -7.87
C LEU A 101 0.95 3.54 -7.60
N GLY A 102 0.53 4.43 -8.51
CA GLY A 102 -0.77 5.11 -8.43
C GLY A 102 -1.95 4.15 -8.53
N ARG A 103 -1.95 3.25 -9.51
CA ARG A 103 -2.98 2.21 -9.65
C ARG A 103 -3.05 1.31 -8.42
N MET A 104 -1.91 0.91 -7.87
CA MET A 104 -1.83 0.07 -6.68
C MET A 104 -2.45 0.76 -5.46
N SER A 105 -2.12 2.01 -5.22
CA SER A 105 -2.69 2.79 -4.12
C SER A 105 -4.18 3.00 -4.30
N GLN A 106 -4.62 3.43 -5.47
CA GLN A 106 -6.03 3.68 -5.78
C GLN A 106 -6.88 2.42 -5.62
N ALA A 107 -6.46 1.30 -6.20
CA ALA A 107 -7.19 0.04 -6.16
C ALA A 107 -7.43 -0.48 -4.73
N THR A 108 -6.53 -0.15 -3.80
CA THR A 108 -6.59 -0.58 -2.40
C THR A 108 -7.16 0.45 -1.43
N GLY A 109 -7.47 1.67 -1.91
CA GLY A 109 -7.98 2.76 -1.08
C GLY A 109 -6.87 3.53 -0.33
N GLY A 110 -5.62 3.37 -0.73
CA GLY A 110 -4.50 4.16 -0.24
C GLY A 110 -4.24 5.43 -1.04
N SER A 111 -3.03 5.97 -0.92
CA SER A 111 -2.58 7.19 -1.59
C SER A 111 -1.17 7.05 -2.11
N GLN A 112 -0.88 7.73 -3.22
CA GLN A 112 0.47 7.86 -3.75
C GLN A 112 1.05 9.23 -3.40
N PHE A 113 2.33 9.23 -3.03
CA PHE A 113 3.11 10.45 -2.79
C PHE A 113 4.39 10.42 -3.61
N LEU A 114 4.74 11.57 -4.17
CA LEU A 114 6.00 11.79 -4.88
C LEU A 114 6.86 12.72 -4.06
N ILE A 115 8.07 12.29 -3.72
CA ILE A 115 9.03 13.04 -2.90
C ILE A 115 10.17 13.51 -3.79
N HIS A 116 10.33 14.81 -3.90
CA HIS A 116 11.42 15.43 -4.64
C HIS A 116 12.60 15.82 -3.74
N ARG A 117 12.36 15.93 -2.43
CA ARG A 117 13.36 16.33 -1.44
C ARG A 117 13.17 15.53 -0.16
N LEU A 118 14.25 15.23 0.52
CA LEU A 118 14.21 14.55 1.83
C LEU A 118 13.37 15.30 2.87
N SER A 119 13.27 16.64 2.76
CA SER A 119 12.40 17.45 3.61
C SER A 119 10.91 17.12 3.47
N ASP A 120 10.49 16.52 2.36
CA ASP A 120 9.10 16.21 2.07
C ASP A 120 8.64 14.91 2.76
N ILE A 121 9.58 14.12 3.27
CA ILE A 121 9.29 12.84 3.94
C ILE A 121 8.41 13.05 5.18
N ALA A 122 8.79 13.94 6.08
CA ALA A 122 8.06 14.16 7.32
C ALA A 122 6.62 14.65 7.08
N PRO A 123 6.34 15.66 6.22
CA PRO A 123 4.99 16.05 5.84
C PRO A 123 4.16 14.91 5.23
N VAL A 124 4.76 14.03 4.41
CA VAL A 124 4.05 12.88 3.82
C VAL A 124 3.64 11.89 4.91
N PHE A 125 4.54 11.53 5.83
CA PHE A 125 4.21 10.63 6.94
C PHE A 125 3.16 11.23 7.88
N GLU A 126 3.21 12.53 8.14
CA GLU A 126 2.18 13.23 8.91
C GLU A 126 0.81 13.12 8.22
N LYS A 127 0.75 13.36 6.90
CA LYS A 127 -0.47 13.22 6.11
C LYS A 127 -1.01 11.80 6.14
N VAL A 128 -0.16 10.79 5.94
CA VAL A 128 -0.56 9.38 6.05
C VAL A 128 -1.10 9.08 7.45
N SER A 129 -0.44 9.56 8.50
CA SER A 129 -0.88 9.38 9.88
C SER A 129 -2.25 10.01 10.13
N GLN A 130 -2.48 11.22 9.63
CA GLN A 130 -3.78 11.90 9.73
C GLN A 130 -4.87 11.13 8.99
N GLU A 131 -4.63 10.64 7.78
CA GLU A 131 -5.58 9.83 7.02
C GLU A 131 -5.92 8.53 7.78
N LEU A 132 -4.94 7.89 8.41
CA LEU A 132 -5.16 6.70 9.21
C LEU A 132 -5.96 6.95 10.48
N MET A 133 -5.76 8.08 11.14
CA MET A 133 -6.50 8.45 12.36
C MET A 133 -7.96 8.85 12.07
N HIS A 134 -8.22 9.48 10.94
CA HIS A 134 -9.55 10.01 10.59
C HIS A 134 -10.35 9.12 9.62
N GLY A 135 -9.89 7.91 9.34
CA GLY A 135 -10.60 6.96 8.48
C GLY A 135 -11.86 6.39 9.14
N TYR A 136 -12.90 6.20 8.36
CA TYR A 136 -14.12 5.54 8.76
C TYR A 136 -14.06 4.04 8.45
N LEU A 137 -14.60 3.21 9.32
CA LEU A 137 -14.90 1.82 9.04
C LEU A 137 -16.40 1.69 8.78
N VAL A 138 -16.76 1.38 7.55
CA VAL A 138 -18.14 1.12 7.16
C VAL A 138 -18.32 -0.37 6.93
N ALA A 139 -19.19 -0.99 7.68
CA ALA A 139 -19.55 -2.39 7.51
C ALA A 139 -20.94 -2.49 6.83
N PHE A 140 -21.05 -3.39 5.87
CA PHE A 140 -22.32 -3.69 5.20
C PHE A 140 -22.38 -5.19 4.88
N GLN A 141 -23.59 -5.70 4.76
CA GLN A 141 -23.83 -7.07 4.33
C GLN A 141 -24.19 -7.04 2.83
N PRO A 142 -23.38 -7.61 1.96
CA PRO A 142 -23.69 -7.65 0.55
C PRO A 142 -24.87 -8.61 0.28
N SER A 143 -25.60 -8.36 -0.80
CA SER A 143 -26.56 -9.35 -1.28
C SER A 143 -25.86 -10.63 -1.70
N PRO A 144 -26.49 -11.81 -1.58
CA PRO A 144 -25.89 -13.05 -2.06
C PRO A 144 -25.42 -12.95 -3.51
N GLY A 145 -24.34 -13.62 -3.85
CA GLY A 145 -23.76 -13.65 -5.18
C GLY A 145 -22.95 -14.93 -5.40
N GLU A 146 -22.37 -15.07 -6.58
CA GLU A 146 -21.51 -16.20 -6.87
C GLU A 146 -20.18 -16.05 -6.10
N ASN A 147 -19.64 -17.17 -5.62
CA ASN A 147 -18.34 -17.17 -4.95
C ASN A 147 -17.27 -16.62 -5.88
N HIS A 148 -16.40 -15.77 -5.32
CA HIS A 148 -15.35 -15.07 -6.04
C HIS A 148 -15.83 -14.05 -7.10
N GLU A 149 -17.13 -13.67 -7.12
CA GLU A 149 -17.60 -12.56 -7.93
C GLU A 149 -17.00 -11.24 -7.42
N TRP A 150 -16.40 -10.47 -8.33
CA TRP A 150 -15.94 -9.12 -8.00
C TRP A 150 -17.09 -8.13 -7.99
N ARG A 151 -17.27 -7.40 -6.91
CA ARG A 151 -18.26 -6.34 -6.78
C ARG A 151 -17.60 -4.99 -6.52
N ARG A 152 -17.93 -4.03 -7.36
CA ARG A 152 -17.49 -2.66 -7.21
C ARG A 152 -18.18 -1.98 -6.03
N ILE A 153 -17.43 -1.17 -5.28
CA ILE A 153 -17.95 -0.28 -4.24
C ILE A 153 -17.86 1.15 -4.75
N GLU A 154 -18.94 1.88 -4.59
CA GLU A 154 -18.96 3.33 -4.75
C GLU A 154 -19.41 3.96 -3.43
N VAL A 155 -18.61 4.90 -2.93
CA VAL A 155 -18.93 5.67 -1.71
C VAL A 155 -19.31 7.07 -2.14
N VAL A 156 -20.54 7.48 -1.83
CA VAL A 156 -21.06 8.80 -2.15
C VAL A 156 -21.34 9.57 -0.86
N LEU A 157 -20.94 10.83 -0.79
CA LEU A 157 -21.28 11.74 0.29
C LEU A 157 -22.41 12.65 -0.14
N GLU A 158 -23.55 12.53 0.50
CA GLU A 158 -24.68 13.40 0.27
C GLU A 158 -24.52 14.73 1.00
N GLY A 159 -24.91 15.83 0.35
CA GLY A 159 -24.98 17.16 0.96
C GLY A 159 -23.65 17.89 1.17
N ARG A 160 -22.50 17.33 0.78
CA ARG A 160 -21.19 17.98 0.86
C ARG A 160 -20.46 17.97 -0.48
N LYS A 161 -19.96 19.13 -0.90
CA LYS A 161 -19.16 19.30 -2.13
C LYS A 161 -17.69 19.54 -1.77
N GLY A 162 -16.78 19.17 -2.68
CA GLY A 162 -15.36 19.47 -2.56
C GLY A 162 -14.56 18.55 -1.64
N LEU A 163 -15.14 17.44 -1.17
CA LEU A 163 -14.44 16.42 -0.42
C LEU A 163 -13.95 15.30 -1.34
N GLN A 164 -12.73 14.85 -1.11
CA GLN A 164 -12.18 13.68 -1.80
C GLN A 164 -12.42 12.43 -0.95
N ILE A 165 -13.12 11.46 -1.55
CA ILE A 165 -13.36 10.16 -0.92
C ILE A 165 -12.27 9.20 -1.37
N ARG A 166 -11.75 8.43 -0.43
CA ARG A 166 -10.85 7.31 -0.68
C ARG A 166 -11.42 6.06 -0.06
N ALA A 167 -11.63 5.05 -0.89
CA ALA A 167 -12.12 3.75 -0.47
C ALA A 167 -11.54 2.70 -1.42
N ARG A 168 -11.53 1.44 -0.99
CA ARG A 168 -11.22 0.34 -1.90
C ARG A 168 -12.24 0.29 -3.04
N GLU A 169 -11.81 -0.09 -4.23
CA GLU A 169 -12.66 -0.10 -5.43
C GLU A 169 -13.75 -1.19 -5.40
N GLY A 170 -13.58 -2.21 -4.58
CA GLY A 170 -14.52 -3.32 -4.52
C GLY A 170 -14.07 -4.44 -3.58
N PHE A 171 -14.73 -5.57 -3.68
CA PHE A 171 -14.44 -6.78 -2.91
C PHE A 171 -14.87 -8.03 -3.69
N TYR A 172 -14.32 -9.18 -3.33
CA TYR A 172 -14.79 -10.48 -3.77
C TYR A 172 -15.85 -11.01 -2.80
N VAL A 173 -16.91 -11.58 -3.34
CA VAL A 173 -17.92 -12.32 -2.54
C VAL A 173 -17.27 -13.62 -2.07
N GLU A 174 -17.34 -13.90 -0.75
CA GLU A 174 -16.88 -15.14 -0.13
C GLU A 174 -18.00 -16.19 -0.09
#